data_e01e2226e74554978fe629b2bf9c21c5
#
_entry.id   e01e2226e74554978fe629b2bf9c21c5
#
_cell.length_a   1.000
_cell.length_b   1.000
_cell.length_c   1.000
_cell.angle_alpha   90.00
_cell.angle_beta   90.00
_cell.angle_gamma   90.00
#
_symmetry.space_group_name_H-M   'P 1'
#
loop_
_entity.id
_entity.type
_entity.pdbx_description
1 polymer ?
#
loop_
_entity_poly.entity_id
_entity_poly.type
_entity_poly.pdbx_seq_one_letter_code
_entity_poly.pdbx_strand_id
1 'polypeptide(L)'
;PATEGQFGKDITMESWRQAVKKVGFEDLIEAGLGGDMTTCSEAEEWLEAYRNGEKKTTSCCPGFVNMIRKHYPDLADMISTTVSPMCAVSRMIKAKDPDAVTVFVGPCVAKKSEVADQKIEGNADYALNYNEILAIMKAKDVELEPAENTYQDSTIFGKFYGNSGGVTDSVLEYMKETEQNEDIKVCKANGAAECKKALMFLQRGRLPEDFIEGMA
;
A
#
# COMPACT_ATOMS: atom_id res chain seq x y z
N PRO A 1 10.47 -0.82 2.83
CA PRO A 1 11.25 -1.67 1.90
C PRO A 1 11.68 -0.95 0.64
N ALA A 2 10.80 -0.13 0.01
CA ALA A 2 11.13 0.52 -1.24
C ALA A 2 12.30 1.54 -1.15
N THR A 3 12.69 1.97 0.03
CA THR A 3 13.85 2.85 0.26
C THR A 3 15.12 2.10 0.60
N GLU A 4 15.00 0.87 1.09
CA GLU A 4 16.16 0.10 1.56
C GLU A 4 17.04 -0.31 0.38
N GLY A 5 18.33 0.05 0.46
CA GLY A 5 19.32 -0.27 -0.55
C GLY A 5 19.30 0.56 -1.84
N GLN A 6 18.24 1.33 -2.13
CA GLN A 6 18.18 2.16 -3.35
C GLN A 6 19.07 3.38 -3.29
N PHE A 7 19.28 3.96 -2.13
CA PHE A 7 19.96 5.24 -1.94
C PHE A 7 21.34 5.08 -1.26
N GLY A 8 21.84 3.87 -1.12
CA GLY A 8 23.08 3.52 -0.47
C GLY A 8 22.88 2.53 0.67
N LYS A 9 23.91 1.72 0.96
CA LYS A 9 23.83 0.66 1.98
C LYS A 9 23.58 1.20 3.39
N ASP A 10 24.09 2.41 3.66
CA ASP A 10 24.05 3.02 4.98
C ASP A 10 22.92 4.07 5.12
N ILE A 11 22.07 4.17 4.07
CA ILE A 11 20.91 5.06 4.09
C ILE A 11 19.71 4.29 4.64
N THR A 12 19.30 4.65 5.83
CA THR A 12 18.23 4.02 6.62
C THR A 12 16.95 4.88 6.65
N MET A 13 15.89 4.39 7.29
CA MET A 13 14.70 5.20 7.55
C MET A 13 15.01 6.41 8.45
N GLU A 14 15.97 6.29 9.36
CA GLU A 14 16.43 7.42 10.16
C GLU A 14 17.13 8.48 9.31
N SER A 15 17.92 8.08 8.31
CA SER A 15 18.50 8.99 7.31
C SER A 15 17.41 9.82 6.62
N TRP A 16 16.35 9.17 6.19
CA TRP A 16 15.19 9.82 5.57
C TRP A 16 14.47 10.75 6.55
N ARG A 17 14.25 10.31 7.81
CA ARG A 17 13.58 11.12 8.84
C ARG A 17 14.33 12.41 9.11
N GLN A 18 15.66 12.34 9.26
CA GLN A 18 16.51 13.51 9.46
C GLN A 18 16.49 14.45 8.26
N ALA A 19 16.57 13.91 7.04
CA ALA A 19 16.57 14.70 5.82
C ALA A 19 15.23 15.44 5.60
N VAL A 20 14.09 14.77 5.77
CA VAL A 20 12.78 15.42 5.60
C VAL A 20 12.53 16.49 6.66
N LYS A 21 13.02 16.32 7.90
CA LYS A 21 12.98 17.38 8.93
C LYS A 21 13.81 18.60 8.52
N LYS A 22 15.00 18.40 7.97
CA LYS A 22 15.81 19.50 7.42
C LYS A 22 15.10 20.23 6.25
N VAL A 23 14.29 19.52 5.46
CA VAL A 23 13.46 20.11 4.37
C VAL A 23 12.31 20.95 4.93
N GLY A 24 11.83 20.65 6.14
CA GLY A 24 10.75 21.38 6.80
C GLY A 24 9.50 20.55 7.08
N PHE A 25 9.55 19.24 6.91
CA PHE A 25 8.51 18.35 7.43
C PHE A 25 8.68 18.15 8.94
N GLU A 26 7.58 17.96 9.64
CA GLU A 26 7.59 17.74 11.08
C GLU A 26 8.15 16.37 11.45
N ASP A 27 7.68 15.33 10.78
CA ASP A 27 8.17 13.96 10.99
C ASP A 27 7.98 13.08 9.75
N LEU A 28 8.42 11.83 9.86
CA LEU A 28 8.26 10.78 8.87
C LEU A 28 7.77 9.51 9.56
N ILE A 29 6.76 8.87 9.00
CA ILE A 29 6.21 7.59 9.45
C ILE A 29 6.34 6.58 8.32
N GLU A 30 6.77 5.38 8.63
CA GLU A 30 6.83 4.30 7.62
C GLU A 30 5.42 3.92 7.13
N ALA A 31 5.21 3.94 5.82
CA ALA A 31 3.95 3.47 5.22
C ALA A 31 3.64 1.98 5.52
N GLY A 32 4.65 1.21 5.92
CA GLY A 32 4.50 -0.17 6.40
C GLY A 32 3.58 -0.28 7.63
N LEU A 33 3.57 0.73 8.51
CA LEU A 33 2.60 0.78 9.63
C LEU A 33 1.15 0.73 9.12
N GLY A 34 0.88 1.43 8.01
CA GLY A 34 -0.42 1.33 7.34
C GLY A 34 -0.68 -0.07 6.78
N GLY A 35 0.37 -0.78 6.33
CA GLY A 35 0.27 -2.19 5.94
C GLY A 35 -0.17 -3.07 7.10
N ASP A 36 0.44 -2.91 8.28
CA ASP A 36 0.02 -3.63 9.49
C ASP A 36 -1.45 -3.33 9.85
N MET A 37 -1.85 -2.05 9.80
CA MET A 37 -3.23 -1.64 10.09
C MET A 37 -4.24 -2.22 9.09
N THR A 38 -3.91 -2.21 7.79
CA THR A 38 -4.83 -2.67 6.75
C THR A 38 -4.90 -4.19 6.67
N THR A 39 -3.88 -4.91 7.13
CA THR A 39 -3.87 -6.39 7.16
C THR A 39 -5.06 -6.94 7.94
N CYS A 40 -5.39 -6.37 9.10
CA CYS A 40 -6.53 -6.81 9.92
C CYS A 40 -7.86 -6.67 9.15
N SER A 41 -8.10 -5.48 8.58
CA SER A 41 -9.33 -5.20 7.83
C SER A 41 -9.44 -6.03 6.54
N GLU A 42 -8.33 -6.22 5.84
CA GLU A 42 -8.27 -7.04 4.63
C GLU A 42 -8.56 -8.52 4.97
N ALA A 43 -8.00 -9.03 6.08
CA ALA A 43 -8.23 -10.39 6.55
C ALA A 43 -9.71 -10.65 6.91
N GLU A 44 -10.33 -9.72 7.62
CA GLU A 44 -11.76 -9.80 7.96
C GLU A 44 -12.63 -9.82 6.70
N GLU A 45 -12.36 -8.94 5.74
CA GLU A 45 -13.11 -8.88 4.48
C GLU A 45 -12.92 -10.16 3.64
N TRP A 46 -11.69 -10.71 3.60
CA TRP A 46 -11.42 -11.96 2.89
C TRP A 46 -12.13 -13.14 3.50
N LEU A 47 -12.13 -13.26 4.83
CA LEU A 47 -12.83 -14.33 5.55
C LEU A 47 -14.34 -14.27 5.32
N GLU A 48 -14.93 -13.09 5.39
CA GLU A 48 -16.35 -12.91 5.13
C GLU A 48 -16.71 -13.29 3.69
N ALA A 49 -15.96 -12.76 2.71
CA ALA A 49 -16.18 -13.08 1.30
C ALA A 49 -16.00 -14.57 1.00
N TYR A 50 -14.93 -15.19 1.54
CA TYR A 50 -14.69 -16.63 1.37
C TYR A 50 -15.85 -17.49 1.89
N ARG A 51 -16.33 -17.19 3.11
CA ARG A 51 -17.45 -17.91 3.72
C ARG A 51 -18.76 -17.74 2.95
N ASN A 52 -18.93 -16.61 2.28
CA ASN A 52 -20.08 -16.33 1.41
C ASN A 52 -19.91 -16.90 -0.02
N GLY A 53 -18.75 -17.47 -0.36
CA GLY A 53 -18.43 -17.92 -1.72
C GLY A 53 -18.25 -16.79 -2.72
N GLU A 54 -17.93 -15.60 -2.23
CA GLU A 54 -17.69 -14.40 -3.04
C GLU A 54 -16.20 -14.30 -3.42
N LYS A 55 -15.94 -13.68 -4.58
CA LYS A 55 -14.58 -13.38 -5.01
C LYS A 55 -14.29 -11.90 -4.84
N LYS A 56 -13.06 -11.58 -4.41
CA LYS A 56 -12.61 -10.21 -4.21
C LYS A 56 -11.27 -9.94 -4.87
N THR A 57 -10.96 -8.66 -5.07
CA THR A 57 -9.63 -8.19 -5.48
C THR A 57 -9.09 -7.23 -4.44
N THR A 58 -7.77 -7.15 -4.30
CA THR A 58 -7.15 -6.14 -3.43
C THR A 58 -7.38 -4.71 -3.94
N SER A 59 -7.33 -3.74 -3.04
CA SER A 59 -7.54 -2.31 -3.31
C SER A 59 -6.28 -1.46 -3.14
N CYS A 60 -5.21 -2.00 -2.54
CA CYS A 60 -4.03 -1.23 -2.13
C CYS A 60 -3.17 -0.69 -3.31
N CYS A 61 -3.29 -1.30 -4.52
CA CYS A 61 -2.61 -0.82 -5.73
C CYS A 61 -3.54 0.06 -6.57
N PRO A 62 -3.36 1.40 -6.61
CA PRO A 62 -4.23 2.29 -7.38
C PRO A 62 -4.13 2.08 -8.89
N GLY A 63 -3.00 1.56 -9.40
CA GLY A 63 -2.88 1.15 -10.80
C GLY A 63 -3.84 0.02 -11.14
N PHE A 64 -3.93 -0.99 -10.29
CA PHE A 64 -4.83 -2.13 -10.44
C PHE A 64 -6.30 -1.71 -10.28
N VAL A 65 -6.63 -0.94 -9.26
CA VAL A 65 -7.99 -0.38 -9.06
C VAL A 65 -8.43 0.44 -10.27
N ASN A 66 -7.57 1.31 -10.78
CA ASN A 66 -7.86 2.10 -11.98
C ASN A 66 -8.05 1.21 -13.23
N MET A 67 -7.30 0.12 -13.34
CA MET A 67 -7.48 -0.86 -14.42
C MET A 67 -8.87 -1.50 -14.35
N ILE A 68 -9.31 -1.93 -13.16
CA ILE A 68 -10.66 -2.50 -12.97
C ILE A 68 -11.71 -1.46 -13.33
N ARG A 69 -11.69 -0.30 -12.71
CA ARG A 69 -12.71 0.76 -12.91
C ARG A 69 -12.84 1.20 -14.37
N LYS A 70 -11.72 1.23 -15.13
CA LYS A 70 -11.72 1.69 -16.52
C LYS A 70 -12.01 0.61 -17.54
N HIS A 71 -11.56 -0.61 -17.31
CA HIS A 71 -11.58 -1.67 -18.34
C HIS A 71 -12.46 -2.87 -17.97
N TYR A 72 -12.82 -3.01 -16.69
CA TYR A 72 -13.65 -4.09 -16.16
C TYR A 72 -14.68 -3.54 -15.16
N PRO A 73 -15.52 -2.56 -15.55
CA PRO A 73 -16.42 -1.87 -14.60
C PRO A 73 -17.40 -2.84 -13.92
N ASP A 74 -17.75 -3.94 -14.57
CA ASP A 74 -18.61 -5.00 -14.01
C ASP A 74 -17.98 -5.71 -12.80
N LEU A 75 -16.66 -5.58 -12.59
CA LEU A 75 -15.92 -6.14 -11.46
C LEU A 75 -15.68 -5.11 -10.35
N ALA A 76 -16.19 -3.89 -10.48
CA ALA A 76 -15.89 -2.81 -9.53
C ALA A 76 -16.34 -3.13 -8.10
N ASP A 77 -17.45 -3.85 -7.93
CA ASP A 77 -17.98 -4.25 -6.63
C ASP A 77 -17.18 -5.38 -5.96
N MET A 78 -16.28 -6.01 -6.73
CA MET A 78 -15.35 -7.01 -6.21
C MET A 78 -14.06 -6.41 -5.63
N ILE A 79 -13.83 -5.11 -5.82
CA ILE A 79 -12.67 -4.42 -5.22
C ILE A 79 -12.87 -4.38 -3.70
N SER A 80 -11.82 -4.78 -2.94
CA SER A 80 -11.81 -4.66 -1.49
C SER A 80 -12.15 -3.23 -1.05
N THR A 81 -12.91 -3.11 0.01
CA THR A 81 -13.27 -1.82 0.61
C THR A 81 -12.19 -1.30 1.57
N THR A 82 -11.22 -2.16 1.91
CA THR A 82 -10.09 -1.79 2.75
C THR A 82 -9.26 -0.69 2.08
N VAL A 83 -8.96 0.35 2.83
CA VAL A 83 -8.14 1.47 2.33
C VAL A 83 -6.67 1.07 2.18
N SER A 84 -5.94 1.80 1.35
CA SER A 84 -4.51 1.52 1.19
C SER A 84 -3.71 1.89 2.45
N PRO A 85 -2.51 1.30 2.65
CA PRO A 85 -1.59 1.67 3.72
C PRO A 85 -1.32 3.18 3.82
N MET A 86 -1.21 3.86 2.70
CA MET A 86 -1.04 5.32 2.64
C MET A 86 -2.23 6.03 3.30
N CYS A 87 -3.45 5.65 2.94
CA CYS A 87 -4.67 6.25 3.49
C CYS A 87 -4.83 5.91 4.98
N ALA A 88 -4.52 4.68 5.40
CA ALA A 88 -4.60 4.26 6.81
C ALA A 88 -3.69 5.11 7.70
N VAL A 89 -2.42 5.32 7.32
CA VAL A 89 -1.49 6.19 8.07
C VAL A 89 -1.97 7.63 8.06
N SER A 90 -2.46 8.15 6.92
CA SER A 90 -3.00 9.50 6.86
C SER A 90 -4.18 9.69 7.82
N ARG A 91 -5.13 8.75 7.85
CA ARG A 91 -6.25 8.77 8.79
C ARG A 91 -5.80 8.75 10.25
N MET A 92 -4.81 7.93 10.57
CA MET A 92 -4.23 7.86 11.91
C MET A 92 -3.60 9.21 12.32
N ILE A 93 -2.87 9.85 11.42
CA ILE A 93 -2.26 11.16 11.68
C ILE A 93 -3.36 12.22 11.90
N LYS A 94 -4.32 12.31 10.97
CA LYS A 94 -5.42 13.29 11.01
C LYS A 94 -6.39 13.07 12.18
N ALA A 95 -6.47 11.85 12.71
CA ALA A 95 -7.22 11.58 13.94
C ALA A 95 -6.57 12.19 15.18
N LYS A 96 -5.24 12.34 15.19
CA LYS A 96 -4.47 12.97 16.28
C LYS A 96 -4.36 14.48 16.08
N ASP A 97 -4.16 14.91 14.85
CA ASP A 97 -4.05 16.31 14.45
C ASP A 97 -4.87 16.54 13.17
N PRO A 98 -6.11 17.05 13.29
CA PRO A 98 -6.99 17.29 12.13
C PRO A 98 -6.44 18.30 11.11
N ASP A 99 -5.53 19.18 11.52
CA ASP A 99 -4.92 20.19 10.66
C ASP A 99 -3.62 19.68 9.97
N ALA A 100 -3.19 18.46 10.29
CA ALA A 100 -1.98 17.89 9.70
C ALA A 100 -2.10 17.73 8.19
N VAL A 101 -1.10 18.22 7.46
CA VAL A 101 -0.93 17.98 6.02
C VAL A 101 -0.06 16.75 5.83
N THR A 102 -0.61 15.72 5.21
CA THR A 102 0.05 14.44 4.99
C THR A 102 0.56 14.32 3.56
N VAL A 103 1.84 13.96 3.42
CA VAL A 103 2.51 13.80 2.13
C VAL A 103 3.05 12.39 2.01
N PHE A 104 2.51 11.61 1.10
CA PHE A 104 3.06 10.29 0.79
C PHE A 104 4.31 10.42 -0.08
N VAL A 105 5.37 9.70 0.29
CA VAL A 105 6.60 9.59 -0.51
C VAL A 105 6.84 8.12 -0.86
N GLY A 106 6.94 7.81 -2.16
CA GLY A 106 7.17 6.44 -2.60
C GLY A 106 7.42 6.31 -4.10
N PRO A 107 7.72 5.09 -4.60
CA PRO A 107 8.08 4.90 -6.01
C PRO A 107 6.90 5.00 -6.98
N CYS A 108 5.66 4.87 -6.50
CA CYS A 108 4.48 4.65 -7.31
C CYS A 108 3.81 5.96 -7.73
N VAL A 109 3.84 6.27 -9.04
CA VAL A 109 3.15 7.46 -9.59
C VAL A 109 1.62 7.34 -9.56
N ALA A 110 1.08 6.12 -9.54
CA ALA A 110 -0.37 5.91 -9.47
C ALA A 110 -0.97 6.36 -8.12
N LYS A 111 -0.16 6.49 -7.06
CA LYS A 111 -0.59 7.07 -5.78
C LYS A 111 -1.08 8.52 -5.92
N LYS A 112 -0.60 9.25 -6.93
CA LYS A 112 -1.14 10.59 -7.25
C LYS A 112 -2.61 10.55 -7.67
N SER A 113 -3.04 9.50 -8.38
CA SER A 113 -4.45 9.34 -8.75
C SER A 113 -5.32 8.93 -7.56
N GLU A 114 -4.75 8.18 -6.61
CA GLU A 114 -5.45 7.82 -5.37
C GLU A 114 -5.65 9.05 -4.48
N VAL A 115 -4.62 9.87 -4.30
CA VAL A 115 -4.71 11.14 -3.57
C VAL A 115 -5.74 12.10 -4.19
N ALA A 116 -5.85 12.12 -5.52
CA ALA A 116 -6.83 12.94 -6.22
C ALA A 116 -8.28 12.42 -6.15
N ASP A 117 -8.49 11.19 -5.66
CA ASP A 117 -9.83 10.60 -5.51
C ASP A 117 -10.54 11.15 -4.27
N GLN A 118 -11.38 12.16 -4.48
CA GLN A 118 -12.14 12.82 -3.41
C GLN A 118 -13.15 11.93 -2.68
N LYS A 119 -13.39 10.70 -3.18
CA LYS A 119 -14.28 9.74 -2.51
C LYS A 119 -13.58 9.01 -1.36
N ILE A 120 -12.25 9.10 -1.27
CA ILE A 120 -11.46 8.46 -0.22
C ILE A 120 -11.25 9.49 0.91
N GLU A 121 -12.15 9.49 1.88
CA GLU A 121 -12.05 10.36 3.04
C GLU A 121 -10.81 10.10 3.88
N GLY A 122 -10.16 11.15 4.39
CA GLY A 122 -8.97 11.08 5.24
C GLY A 122 -7.71 10.59 4.52
N ASN A 123 -7.71 10.61 3.18
CA ASN A 123 -6.55 10.24 2.37
C ASN A 123 -5.39 11.21 2.56
N ALA A 124 -4.18 10.85 2.08
CA ALA A 124 -3.06 11.77 2.02
C ALA A 124 -3.39 12.99 1.15
N ASP A 125 -2.86 14.15 1.51
CA ASP A 125 -3.12 15.39 0.79
C ASP A 125 -2.27 15.49 -0.47
N TYR A 126 -1.05 14.95 -0.42
CA TYR A 126 -0.11 14.96 -1.55
C TYR A 126 0.60 13.61 -1.70
N ALA A 127 1.07 13.33 -2.91
CA ALA A 127 1.95 12.20 -3.20
C ALA A 127 3.14 12.66 -4.03
N LEU A 128 4.35 12.38 -3.56
CA LEU A 128 5.62 12.63 -4.23
C LEU A 128 6.31 11.31 -4.57
N ASN A 129 6.88 11.22 -5.75
CA ASN A 129 7.82 10.15 -6.05
C ASN A 129 9.23 10.51 -5.53
N TYR A 130 10.15 9.52 -5.55
CA TYR A 130 11.49 9.72 -5.03
C TYR A 130 12.27 10.83 -5.76
N ASN A 131 12.10 10.97 -7.08
CA ASN A 131 12.77 12.03 -7.82
C ASN A 131 12.28 13.42 -7.41
N GLU A 132 10.98 13.54 -7.11
CA GLU A 132 10.39 14.81 -6.68
C GLU A 132 10.88 15.22 -5.30
N ILE A 133 10.88 14.32 -4.32
CA ILE A 133 11.39 14.65 -2.99
C ILE A 133 12.90 14.93 -3.01
N LEU A 134 13.68 14.19 -3.79
CA LEU A 134 15.10 14.44 -3.95
C LEU A 134 15.38 15.79 -4.63
N ALA A 135 14.54 16.20 -5.58
CA ALA A 135 14.65 17.53 -6.20
C ALA A 135 14.37 18.64 -5.17
N ILE A 136 13.38 18.46 -4.29
CA ILE A 136 13.09 19.38 -3.19
C ILE A 136 14.27 19.44 -2.20
N MET A 137 14.81 18.29 -1.80
CA MET A 137 15.98 18.20 -0.92
C MET A 137 17.17 18.96 -1.54
N LYS A 138 17.47 18.70 -2.81
CA LYS A 138 18.53 19.38 -3.54
C LYS A 138 18.34 20.90 -3.59
N ALA A 139 17.11 21.37 -3.80
CA ALA A 139 16.80 22.80 -3.83
C ALA A 139 16.98 23.49 -2.46
N LYS A 140 17.02 22.70 -1.38
CA LYS A 140 17.24 23.16 -0.01
C LYS A 140 18.63 22.81 0.54
N ASP A 141 19.55 22.36 -0.33
CA ASP A 141 20.89 21.90 0.04
C ASP A 141 20.86 20.81 1.16
N VAL A 142 19.88 19.90 1.08
CA VAL A 142 19.76 18.76 1.98
C VAL A 142 20.14 17.48 1.26
N GLU A 143 21.03 16.70 1.84
CA GLU A 143 21.45 15.39 1.35
C GLU A 143 21.01 14.28 2.32
N LEU A 144 20.86 13.06 1.80
CA LEU A 144 20.69 11.86 2.62
C LEU A 144 22.04 11.47 3.20
N GLU A 145 22.16 11.54 4.50
CA GLU A 145 23.37 11.15 5.24
C GLU A 145 23.18 9.79 5.90
N PRO A 146 24.23 8.95 5.96
CA PRO A 146 24.17 7.70 6.72
C PRO A 146 23.76 7.94 8.17
N ALA A 147 22.81 7.16 8.64
CA ALA A 147 22.37 7.18 10.04
C ALA A 147 22.03 5.78 10.51
N GLU A 148 22.32 5.49 11.78
CA GLU A 148 21.92 4.23 12.40
C GLU A 148 20.40 4.20 12.59
N ASN A 149 19.78 3.08 12.21
CA ASN A 149 18.34 2.91 12.31
C ASN A 149 17.97 2.50 13.74
N THR A 150 17.57 3.46 14.54
CA THR A 150 17.21 3.26 15.95
C THR A 150 15.72 3.07 16.17
N TYR A 151 14.91 3.21 15.14
CA TYR A 151 13.45 3.20 15.23
C TYR A 151 12.80 2.46 14.07
N GLN A 152 11.73 1.73 14.35
CA GLN A 152 10.95 0.98 13.37
C GLN A 152 9.46 1.18 13.65
N ASP A 153 8.72 1.73 12.68
CA ASP A 153 7.29 2.03 12.83
C ASP A 153 6.42 0.79 12.53
N SER A 154 6.90 -0.14 11.71
CA SER A 154 6.11 -1.24 11.18
C SER A 154 6.76 -2.60 11.35
N THR A 155 5.95 -3.66 11.32
CA THR A 155 6.45 -5.03 11.24
C THR A 155 7.03 -5.34 9.87
N ILE A 156 7.69 -6.50 9.74
CA ILE A 156 8.16 -6.99 8.44
C ILE A 156 6.99 -7.26 7.48
N PHE A 157 5.84 -7.68 8.00
CA PHE A 157 4.65 -7.94 7.19
C PHE A 157 4.05 -6.66 6.63
N GLY A 158 3.94 -5.59 7.42
CA GLY A 158 3.53 -4.29 6.92
C GLY A 158 4.47 -3.76 5.82
N LYS A 159 5.78 -4.02 5.94
CA LYS A 159 6.76 -3.69 4.91
C LYS A 159 6.58 -4.51 3.63
N PHE A 160 6.07 -5.74 3.72
CA PHE A 160 5.83 -6.60 2.55
C PHE A 160 4.77 -6.05 1.60
N TYR A 161 3.85 -5.19 2.04
CA TYR A 161 2.88 -4.52 1.16
C TYR A 161 3.53 -3.77 -0.02
N GLY A 162 4.81 -3.45 0.05
CA GLY A 162 5.56 -2.88 -1.05
C GLY A 162 6.00 -3.90 -2.12
N ASN A 163 5.81 -5.19 -1.89
CA ASN A 163 6.21 -6.27 -2.78
C ASN A 163 4.99 -6.96 -3.39
N SER A 164 5.16 -7.53 -4.58
CA SER A 164 4.13 -8.36 -5.21
C SER A 164 3.90 -9.63 -4.37
N GLY A 165 2.66 -9.91 -4.04
CA GLY A 165 2.27 -11.01 -3.15
C GLY A 165 2.34 -10.66 -1.66
N GLY A 166 2.81 -9.47 -1.31
CA GLY A 166 3.03 -9.07 0.08
C GLY A 166 1.75 -8.86 0.88
N VAL A 167 0.68 -8.43 0.24
CA VAL A 167 -0.66 -8.34 0.89
C VAL A 167 -1.12 -9.74 1.26
N THR A 168 -1.07 -10.67 0.30
CA THR A 168 -1.44 -12.07 0.53
C THR A 168 -0.65 -12.68 1.68
N ASP A 169 0.68 -12.52 1.67
CA ASP A 169 1.55 -13.12 2.68
C ASP A 169 1.24 -12.55 4.07
N SER A 170 0.98 -11.24 4.17
CA SER A 170 0.63 -10.58 5.43
C SER A 170 -0.74 -11.02 5.94
N VAL A 171 -1.75 -11.07 5.06
CA VAL A 171 -3.12 -11.47 5.42
C VAL A 171 -3.17 -12.93 5.86
N LEU A 172 -2.54 -13.83 5.11
CA LEU A 172 -2.55 -15.26 5.46
C LEU A 172 -1.79 -15.55 6.76
N GLU A 173 -0.68 -14.85 7.03
CA GLU A 173 0.02 -15.01 8.31
C GLU A 173 -0.79 -14.46 9.47
N TYR A 174 -1.43 -13.30 9.31
CA TYR A 174 -2.36 -12.77 10.32
C TYR A 174 -3.51 -13.74 10.62
N MET A 175 -4.12 -14.32 9.58
CA MET A 175 -5.17 -15.33 9.76
C MET A 175 -4.68 -16.55 10.53
N LYS A 176 -3.46 -17.01 10.26
CA LYS A 176 -2.83 -18.12 10.96
C LYS A 176 -2.54 -17.79 12.42
N GLU A 177 -2.01 -16.60 12.72
CA GLU A 177 -1.76 -16.13 14.09
C GLU A 177 -3.05 -15.98 14.90
N THR A 178 -4.15 -15.66 14.24
CA THR A 178 -5.49 -15.52 14.85
C THR A 178 -6.32 -16.82 14.79
N GLU A 179 -5.69 -17.95 14.46
CA GLU A 179 -6.30 -19.28 14.38
C GLU A 179 -7.47 -19.38 13.36
N GLN A 180 -7.52 -18.50 12.38
CA GLN A 180 -8.52 -18.49 11.32
C GLN A 180 -7.98 -19.19 10.07
N ASN A 181 -7.85 -20.51 10.14
CA ASN A 181 -7.17 -21.34 9.12
C ASN A 181 -8.13 -21.78 8.00
N GLU A 182 -8.53 -20.86 7.13
CA GLU A 182 -9.27 -21.18 5.90
C GLU A 182 -8.29 -21.46 4.75
N ASP A 183 -8.61 -22.40 3.84
CA ASP A 183 -7.78 -22.73 2.65
C ASP A 183 -8.03 -21.73 1.51
N ILE A 184 -7.73 -20.46 1.76
CA ILE A 184 -7.92 -19.37 0.81
C ILE A 184 -6.83 -19.41 -0.27
N LYS A 185 -7.25 -19.42 -1.53
CA LYS A 185 -6.35 -19.40 -2.70
C LYS A 185 -6.33 -18.03 -3.34
N VAL A 186 -5.13 -17.50 -3.57
CA VAL A 186 -4.95 -16.15 -4.10
C VAL A 186 -4.15 -16.17 -5.39
N CYS A 187 -4.69 -15.56 -6.43
CA CYS A 187 -3.97 -15.25 -7.66
C CYS A 187 -3.10 -14.01 -7.44
N LYS A 188 -1.79 -14.20 -7.34
CA LYS A 188 -0.82 -13.10 -7.25
C LYS A 188 -0.45 -12.62 -8.66
N ALA A 189 -1.00 -11.50 -9.09
CA ALA A 189 -0.79 -10.95 -10.43
C ALA A 189 0.15 -9.75 -10.40
N ASN A 190 1.34 -9.89 -11.00
CA ASN A 190 2.38 -8.87 -11.02
C ASN A 190 2.56 -8.27 -12.43
N GLY A 191 2.36 -6.98 -12.52
CA GLY A 191 2.40 -6.23 -13.77
C GLY A 191 1.09 -6.25 -14.54
N ALA A 192 0.91 -5.27 -15.41
CA ALA A 192 -0.34 -5.02 -16.12
C ALA A 192 -0.84 -6.23 -16.96
N ALA A 193 0.07 -7.03 -17.50
CA ALA A 193 -0.30 -8.19 -18.35
C ALA A 193 -0.94 -9.31 -17.51
N GLU A 194 -0.35 -9.64 -16.35
CA GLU A 194 -0.89 -10.67 -15.46
C GLU A 194 -2.18 -10.21 -14.81
N CYS A 195 -2.25 -8.95 -14.35
CA CYS A 195 -3.48 -8.35 -13.82
C CYS A 195 -4.62 -8.44 -14.84
N LYS A 196 -4.35 -8.09 -16.10
CA LYS A 196 -5.33 -8.20 -17.20
C LYS A 196 -5.82 -9.62 -17.41
N LYS A 197 -4.90 -10.59 -17.38
CA LYS A 197 -5.22 -12.01 -17.54
C LYS A 197 -6.09 -12.50 -16.38
N ALA A 198 -5.73 -12.21 -15.16
CA ALA A 198 -6.50 -12.58 -13.96
C ALA A 198 -7.92 -12.00 -13.99
N LEU A 199 -8.05 -10.70 -14.29
CA LEU A 199 -9.35 -10.02 -14.41
C LEU A 199 -10.22 -10.60 -15.54
N MET A 200 -9.63 -10.98 -16.69
CA MET A 200 -10.36 -11.67 -17.75
C MET A 200 -10.90 -13.03 -17.31
N PHE A 201 -10.14 -13.80 -16.52
CA PHE A 201 -10.63 -15.08 -15.98
C PHE A 201 -11.72 -14.85 -14.94
N LEU A 202 -11.57 -13.87 -14.07
CA LEU A 202 -12.59 -13.49 -13.08
C LEU A 202 -13.90 -13.09 -13.77
N GLN A 203 -13.84 -12.19 -14.77
CA GLN A 203 -15.02 -11.71 -15.51
C GLN A 203 -15.77 -12.86 -16.22
N ARG A 204 -15.04 -13.90 -16.66
CA ARG A 204 -15.63 -15.07 -17.32
C ARG A 204 -16.08 -16.17 -16.36
N GLY A 205 -15.97 -15.95 -15.04
CA GLY A 205 -16.26 -16.97 -14.03
C GLY A 205 -15.34 -18.19 -14.09
N ARG A 206 -14.10 -18.01 -14.58
CA ARG A 206 -13.11 -19.08 -14.78
C ARG A 206 -11.88 -18.96 -13.91
N LEU A 207 -11.85 -18.01 -12.99
CA LEU A 207 -10.77 -17.87 -12.01
C LEU A 207 -10.89 -19.00 -10.98
N PRO A 208 -9.90 -19.89 -10.86
CA PRO A 208 -9.96 -20.98 -9.89
C PRO A 208 -9.69 -20.48 -8.44
N GLU A 209 -8.90 -19.41 -8.29
CA GLU A 209 -8.57 -18.83 -7.00
C GLU A 209 -9.75 -18.02 -6.45
N ASP A 210 -9.77 -17.82 -5.12
CA ASP A 210 -10.81 -17.09 -4.40
C ASP A 210 -10.63 -15.58 -4.55
N PHE A 211 -9.38 -15.12 -4.52
CA PHE A 211 -9.03 -13.70 -4.56
C PHE A 211 -7.97 -13.40 -5.61
N ILE A 212 -7.86 -12.11 -5.98
CA ILE A 212 -6.77 -11.59 -6.80
C ILE A 212 -6.04 -10.51 -6.02
N GLU A 213 -4.74 -10.71 -5.77
CA GLU A 213 -3.84 -9.62 -5.44
C GLU A 213 -3.22 -9.08 -6.73
N GLY A 214 -3.51 -7.82 -7.06
CA GLY A 214 -3.02 -7.17 -8.27
C GLY A 214 -2.04 -6.03 -7.99
N MET A 215 -0.87 -6.10 -8.64
CA MET A 215 0.11 -5.01 -8.67
C MET A 215 0.37 -4.64 -10.13
N ALA A 216 -0.27 -3.56 -10.64
CA ALA A 216 -0.24 -3.11 -12.03
C ALA A 216 0.65 -1.88 -12.25
#